data_9cf0d336d5449b5031bbde5c017a0935
#
_entry.id   9cf0d336d5449b5031bbde5c017a0935
#
_cell.length_a   1.000
_cell.length_b   1.000
_cell.length_c   1.000
_cell.angle_alpha   90.00
_cell.angle_beta   90.00
_cell.angle_gamma   90.00
#
_symmetry.space_group_name_H-M   'P 1'
#
loop_
_entity.id
_entity.type
_entity.pdbx_description
1 polymer ?
#
loop_
_entity_poly.entity_id
_entity_poly.type
_entity_poly.pdbx_seq_one_letter_code
_entity_poly.pdbx_strand_id
1 'polypeptide(L)'
;MRTAKIQGWPILLCVGLLCVSVACSPRDFLTRRLAADLISASDGFKGAQLFWVRTGLVSNKEFNSPDSMVLQRRGWIIGTQQKCPPAVEPPPCWDVVLSPIGVDTIRPLIPNAVPEHGPMGIQVARRELLGITGISKAGNFADVEFTWRWVSINPVGAALYDTGVHYRSTVSFRSYDDGWRVVERNAPSDQSLEDALRNAQATAP
;
A
#
# COMPACT_ATOMS: atom_id res chain seq x y z
N MET A 1 26.15 58.65 69.15
CA MET A 1 27.20 57.74 68.86
C MET A 1 26.65 56.32 68.65
N ARG A 2 26.33 55.88 67.53
CA ARG A 2 26.01 54.48 67.18
C ARG A 2 26.48 54.20 65.78
N THR A 3 27.52 53.38 65.73
CA THR A 3 28.12 52.89 64.48
C THR A 3 27.25 51.81 63.94
N ALA A 4 26.78 52.00 62.69
CA ALA A 4 26.06 51.00 61.93
C ALA A 4 27.08 50.07 61.22
N LYS A 5 27.04 48.77 61.51
CA LYS A 5 27.76 47.73 60.83
C LYS A 5 27.03 47.39 59.55
N ILE A 6 27.67 47.62 58.45
CA ILE A 6 27.23 47.15 57.09
C ILE A 6 27.69 45.68 56.99
N GLN A 7 26.72 44.77 57.00
CA GLN A 7 26.90 43.35 56.79
C GLN A 7 26.93 43.08 55.31
N GLY A 8 28.10 42.74 54.79
CA GLY A 8 28.28 42.36 53.39
C GLY A 8 27.59 41.02 53.12
N TRP A 9 26.69 41.02 52.16
CA TRP A 9 26.05 39.85 51.64
C TRP A 9 26.95 39.22 50.57
N PRO A 10 27.33 37.94 50.67
CA PRO A 10 28.08 37.28 49.61
C PRO A 10 27.13 37.03 48.43
N ILE A 11 27.46 37.66 47.31
CA ILE A 11 26.83 37.38 46.04
C ILE A 11 27.24 35.95 45.66
N LEU A 12 26.33 35.00 45.89
CA LEU A 12 26.42 33.64 45.43
C LEU A 12 26.27 33.67 43.92
N LEU A 13 27.42 33.59 43.26
CA LEU A 13 27.51 33.43 41.82
C LEU A 13 26.98 32.03 41.48
N CYS A 14 25.66 31.91 41.27
CA CYS A 14 25.08 30.73 40.58
C CYS A 14 25.55 30.71 39.16
N VAL A 15 26.71 30.11 38.94
CA VAL A 15 27.13 29.64 37.61
C VAL A 15 26.15 28.54 37.26
N GLY A 16 25.07 28.96 36.61
CA GLY A 16 24.13 28.06 35.98
C GLY A 16 24.88 27.27 34.92
N LEU A 17 25.20 26.03 35.28
CA LEU A 17 25.65 25.01 34.33
C LEU A 17 24.50 24.83 33.31
N LEU A 18 24.56 25.59 32.22
CA LEU A 18 23.76 25.34 31.03
C LEU A 18 24.17 23.95 30.55
N CYS A 19 23.51 22.93 31.05
CA CYS A 19 23.45 21.65 30.41
C CYS A 19 22.79 21.88 29.03
N VAL A 20 23.60 22.12 28.05
CA VAL A 20 23.18 21.99 26.63
C VAL A 20 22.86 20.51 26.48
N SER A 21 21.61 20.15 26.82
CA SER A 21 21.03 18.91 26.37
C SER A 21 21.01 18.99 24.86
N VAL A 22 22.00 18.37 24.24
CA VAL A 22 21.93 17.99 22.84
C VAL A 22 20.71 17.08 22.78
N ALA A 23 19.57 17.69 22.55
CA ALA A 23 18.34 16.96 22.32
C ALA A 23 18.57 16.26 20.98
N CYS A 24 19.01 14.98 21.04
CA CYS A 24 18.90 14.09 19.90
C CYS A 24 17.46 14.21 19.43
N SER A 25 17.26 14.90 18.31
CA SER A 25 15.93 15.06 17.75
C SER A 25 15.35 13.66 17.55
N PRO A 26 14.13 13.35 17.99
CA PRO A 26 13.50 12.08 17.73
C PRO A 26 13.40 11.77 16.23
N ARG A 27 13.67 12.76 15.38
CA ARG A 27 13.71 12.62 13.90
C ARG A 27 14.97 11.88 13.42
N ASP A 28 16.05 11.82 14.22
CA ASP A 28 17.29 11.16 13.85
C ASP A 28 17.20 9.62 13.97
N PHE A 29 16.21 9.12 14.69
CA PHE A 29 16.02 7.70 14.89
C PHE A 29 14.82 7.16 14.11
N LEU A 30 15.10 6.22 13.20
CA LEU A 30 14.04 5.44 12.57
C LEU A 30 13.51 4.42 13.59
N THR A 31 12.38 4.76 14.21
CA THR A 31 11.65 3.85 15.11
C THR A 31 10.68 2.98 14.32
N ARG A 32 10.26 1.84 14.89
CA ARG A 32 9.22 1.00 14.27
C ARG A 32 7.92 1.76 14.00
N ARG A 33 7.53 2.65 14.92
CA ARG A 33 6.35 3.50 14.75
C ARG A 33 6.52 4.46 13.58
N LEU A 34 7.63 5.19 13.52
CA LEU A 34 7.90 6.11 12.42
C LEU A 34 7.95 5.37 11.07
N ALA A 35 8.61 4.20 11.02
CA ALA A 35 8.65 3.38 9.82
C ALA A 35 7.25 2.94 9.38
N ALA A 36 6.41 2.50 10.32
CA ALA A 36 5.01 2.13 10.05
C ALA A 36 4.19 3.30 9.53
N ASP A 37 4.33 4.48 10.14
CA ASP A 37 3.63 5.69 9.73
C ASP A 37 4.05 6.11 8.31
N LEU A 38 5.35 6.08 8.01
CA LEU A 38 5.89 6.44 6.69
C LEU A 38 5.47 5.45 5.59
N ILE A 39 5.53 4.13 5.86
CA ILE A 39 5.05 3.12 4.91
C ILE A 39 3.55 3.31 4.66
N SER A 40 2.76 3.41 5.73
CA SER A 40 1.30 3.57 5.62
C SER A 40 0.89 4.88 4.94
N ALA A 41 1.73 5.92 5.04
CA ALA A 41 1.51 7.22 4.42
C ALA A 41 1.92 7.28 2.94
N SER A 42 2.73 6.35 2.47
CA SER A 42 3.26 6.34 1.10
C SER A 42 2.16 6.06 0.06
N ASP A 43 2.28 6.65 -1.12
CA ASP A 43 1.30 6.48 -2.19
C ASP A 43 1.26 5.03 -2.69
N GLY A 44 2.43 4.38 -2.76
CA GLY A 44 2.54 2.99 -3.17
C GLY A 44 1.79 2.02 -2.23
N PHE A 45 1.69 2.36 -0.93
CA PHE A 45 0.99 1.53 0.05
C PHE A 45 -0.51 1.86 0.15
N LYS A 46 -0.88 3.14 0.12
CA LYS A 46 -2.27 3.62 0.20
C LYS A 46 -3.11 3.24 -1.00
N GLY A 47 -2.50 3.06 -2.17
CA GLY A 47 -3.20 2.78 -3.41
C GLY A 47 -4.15 1.59 -3.28
N ALA A 48 -5.41 1.80 -3.62
CA ALA A 48 -6.36 0.71 -3.72
C ALA A 48 -6.00 -0.21 -4.89
N GLN A 49 -6.20 -1.51 -4.69
CA GLN A 49 -6.07 -2.48 -5.77
C GLN A 49 -7.22 -2.30 -6.75
N LEU A 50 -6.89 -2.02 -8.01
CA LEU A 50 -7.86 -1.99 -9.09
C LEU A 50 -8.02 -3.39 -9.68
N PHE A 51 -9.26 -3.75 -9.93
CA PHE A 51 -9.65 -4.92 -10.69
C PHE A 51 -10.42 -4.49 -11.94
N TRP A 52 -10.09 -5.08 -13.08
CA TRP A 52 -10.70 -4.73 -14.36
C TRP A 52 -11.73 -5.77 -14.76
N VAL A 53 -13.00 -5.44 -14.59
CA VAL A 53 -14.09 -6.23 -15.13
C VAL A 53 -14.21 -5.92 -16.62
N ARG A 54 -14.14 -6.94 -17.45
CA ARG A 54 -14.30 -6.82 -18.91
C ARG A 54 -15.65 -7.34 -19.34
N THR A 55 -16.37 -6.52 -20.12
CA THR A 55 -17.63 -6.85 -20.78
C THR A 55 -17.50 -6.67 -22.28
N GLY A 56 -18.44 -7.22 -23.05
CA GLY A 56 -18.37 -7.28 -24.51
C GLY A 56 -17.55 -8.46 -24.98
N LEU A 57 -16.98 -8.35 -26.17
CA LEU A 57 -16.25 -9.45 -26.80
C LEU A 57 -14.86 -9.62 -26.19
N VAL A 58 -14.60 -10.79 -25.61
CA VAL A 58 -13.32 -11.17 -25.00
C VAL A 58 -12.79 -12.47 -25.60
N SER A 59 -11.48 -12.67 -25.55
CA SER A 59 -10.84 -13.91 -26.00
C SER A 59 -11.15 -15.07 -25.03
N ASN A 60 -10.99 -16.31 -25.53
CA ASN A 60 -11.13 -17.50 -24.69
C ASN A 60 -10.17 -17.50 -23.49
N LYS A 61 -8.96 -16.98 -23.66
CA LYS A 61 -7.96 -16.87 -22.57
C LYS A 61 -8.43 -15.90 -21.48
N GLU A 62 -9.00 -14.77 -21.86
CA GLU A 62 -9.51 -13.78 -20.88
C GLU A 62 -10.75 -14.28 -20.16
N PHE A 63 -11.69 -14.90 -20.87
CA PHE A 63 -12.90 -15.47 -20.28
C PHE A 63 -12.62 -16.59 -19.29
N ASN A 64 -11.61 -17.42 -19.57
CA ASN A 64 -11.19 -18.51 -18.68
C ASN A 64 -10.02 -18.13 -17.74
N SER A 65 -9.73 -16.83 -17.58
CA SER A 65 -8.76 -16.40 -16.57
C SER A 65 -9.24 -16.73 -15.16
N PRO A 66 -8.34 -16.96 -14.18
CA PRO A 66 -8.72 -17.29 -12.81
C PRO A 66 -9.73 -16.30 -12.22
N ASP A 67 -9.49 -15.01 -12.43
CA ASP A 67 -10.35 -13.93 -11.92
C ASP A 67 -11.74 -13.95 -12.57
N SER A 68 -11.79 -14.13 -13.91
CA SER A 68 -13.05 -14.25 -14.64
C SER A 68 -13.85 -15.46 -14.18
N MET A 69 -13.18 -16.58 -13.91
CA MET A 69 -13.84 -17.78 -13.38
C MET A 69 -14.43 -17.56 -11.98
N VAL A 70 -13.82 -16.72 -11.13
CA VAL A 70 -14.42 -16.33 -9.85
C VAL A 70 -15.73 -15.56 -10.08
N LEU A 71 -15.72 -14.58 -10.99
CA LEU A 71 -16.92 -13.81 -11.32
C LEU A 71 -18.04 -14.69 -11.89
N GLN A 72 -17.68 -15.64 -12.76
CA GLN A 72 -18.65 -16.61 -13.33
C GLN A 72 -19.26 -17.51 -12.23
N ARG A 73 -18.43 -18.08 -11.33
CA ARG A 73 -18.88 -18.92 -10.22
C ARG A 73 -19.80 -18.16 -9.25
N ARG A 74 -19.60 -16.87 -9.10
CA ARG A 74 -20.47 -15.98 -8.32
C ARG A 74 -21.76 -15.60 -9.08
N GLY A 75 -21.85 -15.96 -10.35
CA GLY A 75 -22.98 -15.59 -11.20
C GLY A 75 -23.04 -14.11 -11.54
N TRP A 76 -21.91 -13.39 -11.43
CA TRP A 76 -21.87 -11.94 -11.71
C TRP A 76 -21.69 -11.62 -13.19
N ILE A 77 -21.06 -12.51 -13.95
CA ILE A 77 -20.91 -12.40 -15.39
C ILE A 77 -21.47 -13.65 -16.09
N ILE A 78 -21.96 -13.45 -17.29
CA ILE A 78 -22.43 -14.50 -18.18
C ILE A 78 -21.72 -14.29 -19.53
N GLY A 79 -21.18 -15.38 -20.11
CA GLY A 79 -20.56 -15.36 -21.43
C GLY A 79 -21.39 -16.19 -22.41
N THR A 80 -21.62 -15.62 -23.59
CA THR A 80 -22.20 -16.35 -24.74
C THR A 80 -21.13 -16.52 -25.79
N GLN A 81 -20.92 -17.75 -26.27
CA GLN A 81 -19.93 -18.03 -27.29
C GLN A 81 -20.27 -17.33 -28.58
N GLN A 82 -19.27 -16.63 -29.17
CA GLN A 82 -19.39 -15.86 -30.36
C GLN A 82 -18.27 -16.20 -31.37
N LYS A 83 -18.49 -15.87 -32.62
CA LYS A 83 -17.45 -15.96 -33.65
C LYS A 83 -16.39 -14.87 -33.41
N CYS A 84 -15.12 -15.28 -33.36
CA CYS A 84 -14.02 -14.32 -33.24
C CYS A 84 -13.88 -13.44 -34.48
N PRO A 85 -13.59 -12.14 -34.29
CA PRO A 85 -13.02 -11.33 -35.37
C PRO A 85 -11.67 -11.90 -35.85
N PRO A 86 -11.27 -11.67 -37.08
CA PRO A 86 -10.02 -12.24 -37.65
C PRO A 86 -8.74 -11.88 -36.86
N ALA A 87 -8.78 -10.80 -36.09
CA ALA A 87 -7.63 -10.32 -35.30
C ALA A 87 -7.57 -10.92 -33.90
N VAL A 88 -8.54 -11.72 -33.45
CA VAL A 88 -8.61 -12.30 -32.11
C VAL A 88 -8.41 -13.81 -32.18
N GLU A 89 -7.28 -14.28 -31.71
CA GLU A 89 -6.92 -15.71 -31.64
C GLU A 89 -6.51 -16.12 -30.24
N PRO A 90 -6.70 -17.38 -29.86
CA PRO A 90 -7.43 -18.47 -30.54
C PRO A 90 -8.95 -18.43 -30.26
N PRO A 91 -9.78 -18.96 -31.19
CA PRO A 91 -11.19 -19.16 -30.95
C PRO A 91 -11.44 -20.19 -29.84
N PRO A 92 -12.60 -20.17 -29.15
CA PRO A 92 -13.75 -19.28 -29.35
C PRO A 92 -13.57 -17.91 -28.70
N CYS A 93 -14.40 -16.93 -29.10
CA CYS A 93 -14.60 -15.68 -28.38
C CYS A 93 -15.90 -15.73 -27.58
N TRP A 94 -16.00 -14.86 -26.59
CA TRP A 94 -17.13 -14.79 -25.69
C TRP A 94 -17.67 -13.37 -25.62
N ASP A 95 -18.97 -13.20 -25.82
CA ASP A 95 -19.64 -11.96 -25.48
C ASP A 95 -20.06 -12.01 -24.02
N VAL A 96 -19.40 -11.18 -23.20
CA VAL A 96 -19.54 -11.17 -21.75
C VAL A 96 -20.39 -10.00 -21.31
N VAL A 97 -21.41 -10.29 -20.54
CA VAL A 97 -22.31 -9.29 -19.94
C VAL A 97 -22.40 -9.48 -18.43
N LEU A 98 -22.74 -8.42 -17.71
CA LEU A 98 -23.12 -8.55 -16.32
C LEU A 98 -24.49 -9.24 -16.23
N SER A 99 -24.61 -10.25 -15.38
CA SER A 99 -25.91 -10.82 -15.02
C SER A 99 -26.73 -9.80 -14.19
N PRO A 100 -28.02 -10.03 -13.93
CA PRO A 100 -28.79 -9.20 -13.01
C PRO A 100 -28.12 -9.06 -11.64
N ILE A 101 -27.61 -10.16 -11.07
CA ILE A 101 -26.86 -10.14 -9.80
C ILE A 101 -25.55 -9.37 -9.94
N GLY A 102 -24.87 -9.50 -11.08
CA GLY A 102 -23.65 -8.75 -11.40
C GLY A 102 -23.90 -7.24 -11.53
N VAL A 103 -25.02 -6.86 -12.14
CA VAL A 103 -25.44 -5.45 -12.21
C VAL A 103 -25.63 -4.88 -10.81
N ASP A 104 -26.35 -5.57 -9.93
CA ASP A 104 -26.60 -5.10 -8.56
C ASP A 104 -25.30 -5.04 -7.71
N THR A 105 -24.36 -5.96 -7.96
CA THR A 105 -23.14 -6.06 -7.17
C THR A 105 -22.00 -5.17 -7.69
N ILE A 106 -21.79 -5.14 -9.00
CA ILE A 106 -20.61 -4.53 -9.63
C ILE A 106 -20.89 -3.08 -10.06
N ARG A 107 -22.05 -2.80 -10.64
CA ARG A 107 -22.36 -1.48 -11.18
C ARG A 107 -22.26 -0.34 -10.15
N PRO A 108 -22.67 -0.49 -8.88
CA PRO A 108 -22.49 0.56 -7.86
C PRO A 108 -21.03 0.86 -7.53
N LEU A 109 -20.10 -0.05 -7.88
CA LEU A 109 -18.66 0.11 -7.60
C LEU A 109 -17.92 0.83 -8.73
N ILE A 110 -18.59 1.06 -9.86
CA ILE A 110 -18.01 1.70 -11.04
C ILE A 110 -18.21 3.20 -10.92
N PRO A 111 -17.15 4.02 -11.07
CA PRO A 111 -17.30 5.47 -11.13
C PRO A 111 -18.24 5.90 -12.28
N ASN A 112 -19.05 6.93 -12.06
CA ASN A 112 -20.16 7.38 -12.91
C ASN A 112 -19.84 7.79 -14.36
N ALA A 113 -18.64 7.52 -14.88
CA ALA A 113 -18.19 7.99 -16.19
C ALA A 113 -17.66 6.87 -17.10
N VAL A 114 -18.08 5.62 -16.90
CA VAL A 114 -17.52 4.49 -17.67
C VAL A 114 -18.44 4.12 -18.83
N PRO A 115 -17.89 3.86 -20.04
CA PRO A 115 -18.65 3.39 -21.20
C PRO A 115 -19.40 2.08 -20.90
N GLU A 116 -20.55 1.90 -21.54
CA GLU A 116 -21.40 0.72 -21.35
C GLU A 116 -20.73 -0.60 -21.77
N HIS A 117 -19.70 -0.50 -22.63
CA HIS A 117 -18.88 -1.61 -23.08
C HIS A 117 -17.39 -1.29 -22.92
N GLY A 118 -16.63 -2.24 -22.41
CA GLY A 118 -15.19 -2.12 -22.26
C GLY A 118 -14.70 -2.48 -20.84
N PRO A 119 -13.42 -2.26 -20.55
CA PRO A 119 -12.87 -2.57 -19.25
C PRO A 119 -13.36 -1.56 -18.19
N MET A 120 -13.96 -2.07 -17.13
CA MET A 120 -14.46 -1.28 -15.99
C MET A 120 -13.54 -1.49 -14.80
N GLY A 121 -12.79 -0.45 -14.41
CA GLY A 121 -11.91 -0.48 -13.25
C GLY A 121 -12.69 -0.26 -11.94
N ILE A 122 -12.63 -1.20 -11.04
CA ILE A 122 -13.21 -1.09 -9.70
C ILE A 122 -12.14 -1.26 -8.62
N GLN A 123 -12.22 -0.47 -7.55
CA GLN A 123 -11.36 -0.64 -6.40
C GLN A 123 -11.88 -1.82 -5.57
N VAL A 124 -11.06 -2.85 -5.34
CA VAL A 124 -11.53 -4.10 -4.73
C VAL A 124 -10.89 -4.41 -3.38
N ALA A 125 -9.65 -3.94 -3.16
CA ALA A 125 -8.94 -4.19 -1.92
C ALA A 125 -8.00 -3.03 -1.58
N ARG A 126 -7.59 -2.95 -0.34
CA ARG A 126 -6.54 -2.05 0.16
C ARG A 126 -5.50 -2.85 0.94
N ARG A 127 -4.29 -2.31 1.04
CA ARG A 127 -3.27 -2.89 1.90
C ARG A 127 -3.49 -2.48 3.34
N GLU A 128 -3.25 -3.39 4.26
CA GLU A 128 -3.22 -3.14 5.69
C GLU A 128 -1.84 -3.54 6.23
N LEU A 129 -1.13 -2.61 6.85
CA LEU A 129 0.12 -2.88 7.53
C LEU A 129 -0.17 -3.59 8.85
N LEU A 130 0.37 -4.79 9.02
CA LEU A 130 0.22 -5.56 10.25
C LEU A 130 1.29 -5.21 11.29
N GLY A 131 2.51 -4.91 10.83
CA GLY A 131 3.57 -4.47 11.73
C GLY A 131 4.96 -4.48 11.10
N ILE A 132 5.88 -3.80 11.78
CA ILE A 132 7.31 -3.79 11.46
C ILE A 132 7.98 -4.94 12.21
N THR A 133 8.60 -5.86 11.48
CA THR A 133 9.25 -7.05 12.04
C THR A 133 10.73 -6.83 12.31
N GLY A 134 11.41 -6.02 11.48
CA GLY A 134 12.84 -5.72 11.62
C GLY A 134 13.21 -4.34 11.10
N ILE A 135 14.28 -3.76 11.66
CA ILE A 135 14.95 -2.58 11.12
C ILE A 135 16.45 -2.84 11.21
N SER A 136 17.13 -2.84 10.06
CA SER A 136 18.58 -2.89 9.95
C SER A 136 19.07 -1.53 9.48
N LYS A 137 19.90 -0.83 10.30
CA LYS A 137 20.36 0.52 10.01
C LYS A 137 21.86 0.52 9.72
N ALA A 138 22.26 1.20 8.65
CA ALA A 138 23.65 1.40 8.25
C ALA A 138 23.86 2.86 7.82
N GLY A 139 24.35 3.71 8.73
CA GLY A 139 24.53 5.14 8.45
C GLY A 139 23.22 5.85 8.12
N ASN A 140 23.15 6.44 6.93
CA ASN A 140 21.97 7.15 6.42
C ASN A 140 20.95 6.24 5.72
N PHE A 141 21.14 4.92 5.78
CA PHE A 141 20.28 3.93 5.18
C PHE A 141 19.69 3.02 6.25
N ALA A 142 18.52 2.53 5.99
CA ALA A 142 17.94 1.46 6.78
C ALA A 142 17.06 0.56 5.89
N ASP A 143 17.13 -0.75 6.14
CA ASP A 143 16.18 -1.70 5.57
C ASP A 143 15.15 -2.05 6.63
N VAL A 144 13.89 -1.95 6.26
CA VAL A 144 12.74 -2.19 7.13
C VAL A 144 11.96 -3.38 6.63
N GLU A 145 11.90 -4.41 7.46
CA GLU A 145 11.06 -5.57 7.23
C GLU A 145 9.69 -5.35 7.86
N PHE A 146 8.63 -5.67 7.11
CA PHE A 146 7.26 -5.50 7.57
C PHE A 146 6.35 -6.60 7.02
N THR A 147 5.23 -6.79 7.71
CA THR A 147 4.16 -7.68 7.28
C THR A 147 2.91 -6.88 6.97
N TRP A 148 2.19 -7.33 5.95
CA TRP A 148 0.96 -6.69 5.50
C TRP A 148 0.01 -7.72 4.90
N ARG A 149 -1.24 -7.32 4.66
CA ARG A 149 -2.26 -8.16 4.00
C ARG A 149 -3.17 -7.33 3.10
N TRP A 150 -3.90 -8.02 2.25
CA TRP A 150 -5.04 -7.42 1.56
C TRP A 150 -6.27 -7.40 2.47
N VAL A 151 -7.01 -6.31 2.45
CA VAL A 151 -8.33 -6.16 3.06
C VAL A 151 -9.30 -5.80 1.95
N SER A 152 -10.27 -6.66 1.73
CA SER A 152 -11.35 -6.41 0.77
C SER A 152 -12.20 -5.21 1.20
N ILE A 153 -12.59 -4.37 0.24
CA ILE A 153 -13.42 -3.19 0.50
C ILE A 153 -14.84 -3.31 -0.09
N ASN A 154 -15.10 -4.42 -0.78
CA ASN A 154 -16.41 -4.72 -1.36
C ASN A 154 -16.56 -6.24 -1.63
N PRO A 155 -17.75 -6.72 -2.03
CA PRO A 155 -17.99 -8.15 -2.28
C PRO A 155 -17.08 -8.75 -3.38
N VAL A 156 -16.71 -7.97 -4.40
CA VAL A 156 -15.82 -8.44 -5.47
C VAL A 156 -14.41 -8.70 -4.92
N GLY A 157 -13.91 -7.78 -4.11
CA GLY A 157 -12.63 -7.96 -3.41
C GLY A 157 -12.64 -9.16 -2.47
N ALA A 158 -13.74 -9.37 -1.75
CA ALA A 158 -13.90 -10.53 -0.86
C ALA A 158 -13.92 -11.87 -1.60
N ALA A 159 -14.29 -11.87 -2.89
CA ALA A 159 -14.26 -13.07 -3.72
C ALA A 159 -12.88 -13.33 -4.36
N LEU A 160 -12.10 -12.27 -4.60
CA LEU A 160 -10.81 -12.33 -5.32
C LEU A 160 -9.60 -12.44 -4.40
N TYR A 161 -9.68 -11.87 -3.19
CA TYR A 161 -8.54 -11.78 -2.27
C TYR A 161 -8.82 -12.54 -0.98
N ASP A 162 -7.91 -13.47 -0.67
CA ASP A 162 -7.90 -14.13 0.64
C ASP A 162 -7.26 -13.16 1.66
N THR A 163 -8.07 -12.68 2.61
CA THR A 163 -7.62 -11.79 3.69
C THR A 163 -6.80 -12.49 4.76
N GLY A 164 -6.71 -13.81 4.73
CA GLY A 164 -5.87 -14.63 5.63
C GLY A 164 -4.41 -14.69 5.20
N VAL A 165 -4.10 -14.36 3.95
CA VAL A 165 -2.70 -14.37 3.46
C VAL A 165 -1.95 -13.16 4.00
N HIS A 166 -0.81 -13.44 4.66
CA HIS A 166 0.11 -12.42 5.16
C HIS A 166 1.35 -12.37 4.27
N TYR A 167 1.66 -11.18 3.78
CA TYR A 167 2.81 -10.91 2.95
C TYR A 167 3.94 -10.35 3.79
N ARG A 168 5.19 -10.71 3.48
CA ARG A 168 6.39 -10.13 4.07
C ARG A 168 7.14 -9.36 3.00
N SER A 169 7.54 -8.14 3.34
CA SER A 169 8.29 -7.26 2.45
C SER A 169 9.43 -6.60 3.18
N THR A 170 10.48 -6.22 2.44
CA THR A 170 11.58 -5.39 2.92
C THR A 170 11.67 -4.18 2.03
N VAL A 171 11.78 -2.98 2.61
CA VAL A 171 11.90 -1.72 1.89
C VAL A 171 13.02 -0.89 2.45
N SER A 172 13.75 -0.20 1.58
CA SER A 172 14.83 0.70 1.96
C SER A 172 14.32 2.08 2.35
N PHE A 173 14.94 2.65 3.36
CA PHE A 173 14.74 4.02 3.84
C PHE A 173 16.02 4.82 3.71
N ARG A 174 15.90 6.11 3.46
CA ARG A 174 16.99 7.07 3.47
C ARG A 174 16.76 8.17 4.48
N SER A 175 17.82 8.53 5.22
CA SER A 175 17.81 9.66 6.14
C SER A 175 18.29 10.91 5.41
N TYR A 176 17.55 12.00 5.58
CA TYR A 176 17.86 13.35 5.10
C TYR A 176 17.91 14.29 6.30
N ASP A 177 18.25 15.53 6.07
CA ASP A 177 18.31 16.60 7.07
C ASP A 177 16.95 16.87 7.74
N ASP A 178 15.86 16.63 7.02
CA ASP A 178 14.49 16.79 7.47
C ASP A 178 13.85 15.49 8.03
N GLY A 179 14.58 14.35 7.98
CA GLY A 179 14.14 13.07 8.55
C GLY A 179 14.23 11.89 7.58
N TRP A 180 13.59 10.79 7.96
CA TRP A 180 13.58 9.54 7.20
C TRP A 180 12.48 9.54 6.12
N ARG A 181 12.80 8.96 4.97
CA ARG A 181 11.85 8.74 3.86
C ARG A 181 11.93 7.32 3.33
N VAL A 182 10.78 6.79 2.93
CA VAL A 182 10.69 5.52 2.20
C VAL A 182 11.20 5.72 0.77
N VAL A 183 11.97 4.76 0.27
CA VAL A 183 12.31 4.70 -1.15
C VAL A 183 11.11 4.13 -1.91
N GLU A 184 10.30 4.98 -2.53
CA GLU A 184 9.05 4.56 -3.17
C GLU A 184 9.24 3.89 -4.53
N ARG A 185 10.15 4.40 -5.36
CA ARG A 185 10.38 3.94 -6.74
C ARG A 185 11.87 3.83 -7.04
N ASN A 186 12.16 2.93 -7.98
CA ASN A 186 13.46 2.62 -8.57
C ASN A 186 14.65 3.52 -8.17
N ALA A 187 15.39 3.07 -7.18
CA ALA A 187 16.75 3.54 -6.99
C ALA A 187 17.69 2.37 -7.34
N PRO A 188 18.73 2.56 -8.14
CA PRO A 188 19.53 1.47 -8.71
C PRO A 188 20.19 0.52 -7.70
N SER A 189 20.24 0.91 -6.42
CA SER A 189 20.85 0.14 -5.34
C SER A 189 19.92 -0.17 -4.18
N ASP A 190 18.67 0.34 -4.20
CA ASP A 190 17.75 0.25 -3.06
C ASP A 190 16.52 -0.56 -3.43
N GLN A 191 15.99 -1.30 -2.48
CA GLN A 191 14.72 -1.98 -2.66
C GLN A 191 13.57 -0.99 -2.48
N SER A 192 12.94 -0.61 -3.59
CA SER A 192 11.80 0.30 -3.57
C SER A 192 10.57 -0.36 -2.93
N LEU A 193 9.67 0.46 -2.39
CA LEU A 193 8.43 -0.03 -1.83
C LEU A 193 7.56 -0.73 -2.88
N GLU A 194 7.51 -0.19 -4.10
CA GLU A 194 6.76 -0.80 -5.20
C GLU A 194 7.26 -2.21 -5.53
N ASP A 195 8.59 -2.39 -5.64
CA ASP A 195 9.19 -3.69 -5.92
C ASP A 195 9.02 -4.66 -4.75
N ALA A 196 9.20 -4.18 -3.52
CA ALA A 196 9.01 -4.98 -2.32
C ALA A 196 7.60 -5.55 -2.20
N LEU A 197 6.58 -4.75 -2.51
CA LEU A 197 5.18 -5.17 -2.50
C LEU A 197 4.87 -6.15 -3.64
N ARG A 198 5.40 -5.89 -4.86
CA ARG A 198 5.21 -6.75 -6.02
C ARG A 198 5.85 -8.13 -5.81
N ASN A 199 7.09 -8.16 -5.34
CA ASN A 199 7.83 -9.40 -5.11
C ASN A 199 7.16 -10.27 -4.03
N ALA A 200 6.65 -9.65 -2.96
CA ALA A 200 5.93 -10.38 -1.91
C ALA A 200 4.65 -11.06 -2.44
N GLN A 201 3.94 -10.43 -3.38
CA GLN A 201 2.75 -11.04 -4.01
C GLN A 201 3.12 -12.21 -4.93
N ALA A 202 4.24 -12.11 -5.65
CA ALA A 202 4.71 -13.16 -6.55
C ALA A 202 5.20 -14.42 -5.81
N THR A 203 5.59 -14.29 -4.54
CA THR A 203 6.14 -15.39 -3.71
C THR A 203 5.13 -15.95 -2.70
N ALA A 204 3.93 -15.38 -2.65
CA ALA A 204 2.86 -15.92 -1.80
C ALA A 204 2.38 -17.27 -2.31
N PRO A 205 2.08 -18.22 -1.39
CA PRO A 205 1.61 -19.57 -1.73
C PRO A 205 0.24 -19.59 -2.42
#